data_d70a6f7b81210feffdfdce62c9a81fb6
#
_entry.id   d70a6f7b81210feffdfdce62c9a81fb6
#
_cell.length_a   1.000
_cell.length_b   1.000
_cell.length_c   1.000
_cell.angle_alpha   90.00
_cell.angle_beta   90.00
_cell.angle_gamma   90.00
#
_symmetry.space_group_name_H-M   'P 1'
#
loop_
_entity.id
_entity.type
_entity.pdbx_description
1 polymer ?
#
loop_
_entity_poly.entity_id
_entity_poly.type
_entity_poly.pdbx_seq_one_letter_code
_entity_poly.pdbx_strand_id
1 'polypeptide(L)'
;MPGLGSVNGVAILIPITFIIPPTAAIIFLAAVYYGAMYGGAISSVMLGIPGASTAVATVFDGRPLAVKGEAMTALTAAAVGSFVGGTVSVILFTLFAPPLAEVALRFNAPETFALMVMAFATFVGLGGDDVPKTIFSILIGLALSTIGLDLITGKPRLIFFNIPGFLHGINFLVLAIGIYGIGEMLWTLEETKGKVQMSKLSVNMKEVGRAFGALKKTIMAMNIGSFLGFFVGILPAAGATPASLMSYGITKQLSKNSKEFGSGVPAGVVAPECANNSASTGSMLPMLTLGIPGSPTTAILLGGMILWGLTPGPLLFTQEPEFVWGLIGSLY
;
A
#
# COMPACT_ATOMS: atom_id res chain seq x y z
N MET A 1 -2.57 9.40 10.65
CA MET A 1 -3.96 9.50 11.18
C MET A 1 -4.57 8.11 11.15
N PRO A 2 -4.99 7.55 12.28
CA PRO A 2 -5.69 6.26 12.30
C PRO A 2 -6.99 6.35 11.48
N GLY A 3 -7.21 5.39 10.58
CA GLY A 3 -8.44 5.32 9.77
C GLY A 3 -8.44 6.09 8.45
N LEU A 4 -7.40 6.88 8.13
CA LEU A 4 -7.37 7.62 6.86
C LEU A 4 -6.93 6.74 5.67
N GLY A 5 -6.17 5.68 5.94
CA GLY A 5 -5.55 4.85 4.89
C GLY A 5 -4.41 5.55 4.14
N SER A 6 -3.56 4.76 3.46
CA SER A 6 -2.39 5.29 2.77
C SER A 6 -2.75 6.04 1.48
N VAL A 7 -3.71 5.52 0.74
CA VAL A 7 -4.17 6.10 -0.54
C VAL A 7 -4.67 7.53 -0.31
N ASN A 8 -5.57 7.68 0.67
CA ASN A 8 -6.18 8.96 1.01
C ASN A 8 -5.15 9.93 1.59
N GLY A 9 -4.28 9.43 2.49
CA GLY A 9 -3.23 10.24 3.10
C GLY A 9 -2.28 10.83 2.04
N VAL A 10 -1.80 10.01 1.12
CA VAL A 10 -0.91 10.45 0.05
C VAL A 10 -1.64 11.38 -0.94
N ALA A 11 -2.87 11.03 -1.35
CA ALA A 11 -3.64 11.83 -2.29
C ALA A 11 -3.91 13.26 -1.78
N ILE A 12 -4.30 13.39 -0.52
CA ILE A 12 -4.62 14.69 0.10
C ILE A 12 -3.35 15.55 0.29
N LEU A 13 -2.20 14.90 0.56
CA LEU A 13 -0.97 15.62 0.87
C LEU A 13 -0.09 15.91 -0.35
N ILE A 14 -0.35 15.28 -1.51
CA ILE A 14 0.45 15.50 -2.71
C ILE A 14 0.48 16.97 -3.18
N PRO A 15 -0.59 17.78 -3.10
CA PRO A 15 -0.53 19.19 -3.47
C PRO A 15 0.51 20.00 -2.69
N ILE A 16 0.77 19.64 -1.42
CA ILE A 16 1.78 20.31 -0.59
C ILE A 16 3.19 20.05 -1.14
N THR A 17 3.39 18.95 -1.85
CA THR A 17 4.71 18.57 -2.36
C THR A 17 5.18 19.39 -3.55
N PHE A 18 4.32 20.18 -4.19
CA PHE A 18 4.71 21.02 -5.31
C PHE A 18 5.58 22.24 -4.94
N ILE A 19 5.67 22.56 -3.66
CA ILE A 19 6.50 23.66 -3.14
C ILE A 19 7.85 23.20 -2.56
N ILE A 20 8.16 21.90 -2.61
CA ILE A 20 9.39 21.31 -2.07
C ILE A 20 10.12 20.51 -3.16
N PRO A 21 11.45 20.29 -3.03
CA PRO A 21 12.20 19.50 -4.01
C PRO A 21 11.66 18.09 -4.18
N PRO A 22 11.71 17.49 -5.39
CA PRO A 22 11.15 16.18 -5.70
C PRO A 22 11.62 15.06 -4.75
N THR A 23 12.91 15.04 -4.39
CA THR A 23 13.44 14.05 -3.43
C THR A 23 12.82 14.18 -2.04
N ALA A 24 12.67 15.40 -1.54
CA ALA A 24 11.99 15.63 -0.26
C ALA A 24 10.50 15.29 -0.35
N ALA A 25 9.86 15.55 -1.49
CA ALA A 25 8.46 15.25 -1.74
C ALA A 25 8.19 13.74 -1.69
N ILE A 26 9.00 12.93 -2.38
CA ILE A 26 8.81 11.48 -2.39
C ILE A 26 9.10 10.88 -1.01
N ILE A 27 10.12 11.36 -0.30
CA ILE A 27 10.44 10.94 1.07
C ILE A 27 9.26 11.24 2.01
N PHE A 28 8.73 12.46 1.94
CA PHE A 28 7.57 12.86 2.73
C PHE A 28 6.35 11.97 2.47
N LEU A 29 6.00 11.71 1.20
CA LEU A 29 4.85 10.89 0.86
C LEU A 29 5.09 9.40 1.17
N ALA A 30 6.31 8.90 1.04
CA ALA A 30 6.69 7.55 1.47
C ALA A 30 6.53 7.39 2.98
N ALA A 31 6.95 8.37 3.78
CA ALA A 31 6.73 8.37 5.23
C ALA A 31 5.24 8.38 5.60
N VAL A 32 4.41 9.12 4.86
CA VAL A 32 2.94 9.09 4.99
C VAL A 32 2.38 7.70 4.67
N TYR A 33 2.89 7.07 3.61
CA TYR A 33 2.51 5.71 3.21
C TYR A 33 2.80 4.72 4.34
N TYR A 34 4.01 4.69 4.85
CA TYR A 34 4.42 3.80 5.96
C TYR A 34 3.65 4.08 7.24
N GLY A 35 3.54 5.35 7.62
CA GLY A 35 2.80 5.74 8.82
C GLY A 35 1.32 5.36 8.76
N ALA A 36 0.73 5.36 7.56
CA ALA A 36 -0.66 4.93 7.37
C ALA A 36 -0.83 3.40 7.50
N MET A 37 0.17 2.59 7.11
CA MET A 37 0.11 1.15 7.30
C MET A 37 -0.03 0.79 8.78
N TYR A 38 0.86 1.28 9.64
CA TYR A 38 0.76 1.09 11.09
C TYR A 38 -0.46 1.81 11.70
N GLY A 39 -0.79 3.02 11.21
CA GLY A 39 -1.94 3.79 11.71
C GLY A 39 -3.28 3.05 11.60
N GLY A 40 -3.44 2.21 10.58
CA GLY A 40 -4.60 1.35 10.39
C GLY A 40 -4.75 0.29 11.48
N ALA A 41 -3.64 -0.21 12.03
CA ALA A 41 -3.67 -1.19 13.12
C ALA A 41 -4.27 -0.62 14.41
N ILE A 42 -4.06 0.67 14.68
CA ILE A 42 -4.58 1.30 15.91
C ILE A 42 -6.11 1.23 15.96
N SER A 43 -6.79 1.63 14.90
CA SER A 43 -8.25 1.55 14.83
C SER A 43 -8.74 0.10 14.78
N SER A 44 -8.03 -0.79 14.07
CA SER A 44 -8.34 -2.23 14.03
C SER A 44 -8.34 -2.86 15.42
N VAL A 45 -7.33 -2.56 16.24
CA VAL A 45 -7.20 -3.07 17.60
C VAL A 45 -8.20 -2.40 18.56
N MET A 46 -8.24 -1.06 18.58
CA MET A 46 -8.98 -0.32 19.59
C MET A 46 -10.50 -0.29 19.34
N LEU A 47 -10.90 -0.21 18.09
CA LEU A 47 -12.31 -0.05 17.71
C LEU A 47 -12.89 -1.32 17.09
N GLY A 48 -12.06 -2.25 16.59
CA GLY A 48 -12.50 -3.39 15.80
C GLY A 48 -12.95 -3.01 14.39
N ILE A 49 -12.60 -1.80 13.96
CA ILE A 49 -12.90 -1.27 12.64
C ILE A 49 -11.56 -1.14 11.88
N PRO A 50 -11.40 -1.79 10.73
CA PRO A 50 -10.17 -1.66 9.96
C PRO A 50 -9.92 -0.20 9.59
N GLY A 51 -8.76 0.35 9.96
CA GLY A 51 -8.40 1.72 9.59
C GLY A 51 -8.02 1.88 8.12
N ALA A 52 -7.78 0.77 7.45
CA ALA A 52 -7.56 0.64 6.01
C ALA A 52 -7.81 -0.82 5.63
N SER A 53 -8.07 -1.10 4.35
CA SER A 53 -8.24 -2.48 3.85
C SER A 53 -7.04 -3.39 4.18
N THR A 54 -5.85 -2.82 4.27
CA THR A 54 -4.60 -3.51 4.62
C THR A 54 -4.55 -4.00 6.07
N ALA A 55 -5.36 -3.41 6.96
CA ALA A 55 -5.40 -3.73 8.39
C ALA A 55 -6.61 -4.61 8.77
N VAL A 56 -7.35 -5.15 7.80
CA VAL A 56 -8.51 -6.04 8.04
C VAL A 56 -8.08 -7.30 8.82
N ALA A 57 -7.00 -7.95 8.40
CA ALA A 57 -6.53 -9.16 9.06
C ALA A 57 -6.08 -8.91 10.52
N THR A 58 -5.59 -7.71 10.82
CA THR A 58 -5.20 -7.30 12.17
C THR A 58 -6.38 -7.25 13.14
N VAL A 59 -7.60 -7.01 12.63
CA VAL A 59 -8.81 -7.03 13.47
C VAL A 59 -9.07 -8.41 14.07
N PHE A 60 -8.78 -9.48 13.32
CA PHE A 60 -9.16 -10.85 13.71
C PHE A 60 -8.60 -11.27 15.07
N ASP A 61 -7.37 -10.91 15.40
CA ASP A 61 -6.76 -11.19 16.68
C ASP A 61 -6.49 -9.94 17.53
N GLY A 62 -6.28 -8.80 16.89
CA GLY A 62 -6.02 -7.53 17.58
C GLY A 62 -7.20 -7.06 18.41
N ARG A 63 -8.42 -7.12 17.86
CA ARG A 63 -9.63 -6.75 18.59
C ARG A 63 -9.94 -7.69 19.77
N PRO A 64 -9.89 -9.02 19.64
CA PRO A 64 -10.05 -9.94 20.77
C PRO A 64 -9.03 -9.70 21.90
N LEU A 65 -7.75 -9.40 21.58
CA LEU A 65 -6.76 -9.03 22.60
C LEU A 65 -7.19 -7.76 23.34
N ALA A 66 -7.63 -6.73 22.62
CA ALA A 66 -8.08 -5.48 23.24
C ALA A 66 -9.31 -5.67 24.13
N VAL A 67 -10.27 -6.51 23.73
CA VAL A 67 -11.46 -6.83 24.53
C VAL A 67 -11.10 -7.59 25.79
N LYS A 68 -10.05 -8.44 25.77
CA LYS A 68 -9.51 -9.13 26.95
C LYS A 68 -8.72 -8.21 27.89
N GLY A 69 -8.58 -6.91 27.56
CA GLY A 69 -7.79 -5.96 28.33
C GLY A 69 -6.29 -5.95 27.94
N GLU A 70 -5.90 -6.67 26.90
CA GLU A 70 -4.52 -6.77 26.40
C GLU A 70 -4.27 -5.89 25.17
N ALA A 71 -4.93 -4.72 25.09
CA ALA A 71 -4.80 -3.79 23.96
C ALA A 71 -3.35 -3.36 23.73
N MET A 72 -2.59 -3.17 24.82
CA MET A 72 -1.17 -2.79 24.73
C MET A 72 -0.30 -3.89 24.12
N THR A 73 -0.62 -5.16 24.43
CA THR A 73 0.03 -6.32 23.79
C THR A 73 -0.22 -6.33 22.30
N ALA A 74 -1.46 -6.11 21.86
CA ALA A 74 -1.82 -6.06 20.45
C ALA A 74 -1.14 -4.90 19.70
N LEU A 75 -1.15 -3.68 20.28
CA LEU A 75 -0.51 -2.51 19.67
C LEU A 75 1.02 -2.65 19.60
N THR A 76 1.64 -3.24 20.64
CA THR A 76 3.08 -3.53 20.62
C THR A 76 3.41 -4.59 19.57
N ALA A 77 2.59 -5.63 19.47
CA ALA A 77 2.75 -6.67 18.43
C ALA A 77 2.63 -6.07 17.02
N ALA A 78 1.66 -5.17 16.80
CA ALA A 78 1.50 -4.45 15.55
C ALA A 78 2.71 -3.56 15.25
N ALA A 79 3.17 -2.76 16.22
CA ALA A 79 4.32 -1.87 16.04
C ALA A 79 5.61 -2.63 15.69
N VAL A 80 5.91 -3.71 16.44
CA VAL A 80 7.10 -4.53 16.18
C VAL A 80 6.97 -5.28 14.86
N GLY A 81 5.78 -5.81 14.55
CA GLY A 81 5.51 -6.43 13.25
C GLY A 81 5.75 -5.47 12.10
N SER A 82 5.18 -4.27 12.16
CA SER A 82 5.37 -3.22 11.16
C SER A 82 6.84 -2.82 11.00
N PHE A 83 7.56 -2.63 12.12
CA PHE A 83 8.98 -2.30 12.10
C PHE A 83 9.83 -3.41 11.47
N VAL A 84 9.62 -4.67 11.86
CA VAL A 84 10.37 -5.81 11.31
C VAL A 84 10.05 -5.99 9.83
N GLY A 85 8.77 -5.98 9.45
CA GLY A 85 8.33 -6.11 8.07
C GLY A 85 8.89 -4.99 7.19
N GLY A 86 8.83 -3.75 7.66
CA GLY A 86 9.42 -2.58 7.01
C GLY A 86 10.93 -2.74 6.82
N THR A 87 11.68 -3.04 7.89
CA THR A 87 13.15 -3.17 7.85
C THR A 87 13.61 -4.29 6.91
N VAL A 88 13.01 -5.48 7.02
CA VAL A 88 13.36 -6.61 6.14
C VAL A 88 13.06 -6.25 4.68
N SER A 89 11.94 -5.62 4.42
CA SER A 89 11.56 -5.25 3.06
C SER A 89 12.45 -4.16 2.46
N VAL A 90 12.94 -3.21 3.26
CA VAL A 90 13.89 -2.19 2.76
C VAL A 90 15.24 -2.84 2.40
N ILE A 91 15.70 -3.81 3.19
CA ILE A 91 16.90 -4.60 2.85
C ILE A 91 16.69 -5.35 1.53
N LEU A 92 15.56 -6.05 1.39
CA LEU A 92 15.22 -6.74 0.14
C LEU A 92 15.09 -5.76 -1.03
N PHE A 93 14.47 -4.61 -0.82
CA PHE A 93 14.35 -3.57 -1.82
C PHE A 93 15.73 -3.08 -2.30
N THR A 94 16.63 -2.78 -1.37
CA THR A 94 18.00 -2.36 -1.68
C THR A 94 18.75 -3.40 -2.51
N LEU A 95 18.53 -4.70 -2.22
CA LEU A 95 19.19 -5.79 -2.93
C LEU A 95 18.57 -6.07 -4.31
N PHE A 96 17.25 -5.94 -4.43
CA PHE A 96 16.53 -6.32 -5.65
C PHE A 96 16.33 -5.15 -6.63
N ALA A 97 16.39 -3.90 -6.19
CA ALA A 97 16.11 -2.76 -7.06
C ALA A 97 17.11 -2.61 -8.22
N PRO A 98 18.45 -2.66 -8.03
CA PRO A 98 19.39 -2.54 -9.14
C PRO A 98 19.27 -3.68 -10.16
N PRO A 99 19.29 -4.99 -9.78
CA PRO A 99 19.17 -6.06 -10.75
C PRO A 99 17.82 -6.07 -11.47
N LEU A 100 16.74 -5.67 -10.82
CA LEU A 100 15.45 -5.56 -11.49
C LEU A 100 15.42 -4.40 -12.49
N ALA A 101 16.06 -3.28 -12.20
CA ALA A 101 16.22 -2.18 -13.15
C ALA A 101 17.05 -2.61 -14.37
N GLU A 102 18.13 -3.38 -14.18
CA GLU A 102 18.92 -3.92 -15.29
C GLU A 102 18.12 -4.90 -16.17
N VAL A 103 17.31 -5.76 -15.57
CA VAL A 103 16.40 -6.65 -16.31
C VAL A 103 15.35 -5.85 -17.08
N ALA A 104 14.80 -4.80 -16.45
CA ALA A 104 13.81 -3.93 -17.08
C ALA A 104 14.35 -3.18 -18.31
N LEU A 105 15.65 -2.84 -18.33
CA LEU A 105 16.30 -2.24 -19.51
C LEU A 105 16.33 -3.18 -20.74
N ARG A 106 16.14 -4.47 -20.54
CA ARG A 106 16.09 -5.46 -21.65
C ARG A 106 14.69 -5.62 -22.22
N PHE A 107 13.67 -5.00 -21.59
CA PHE A 107 12.29 -5.08 -22.05
C PHE A 107 12.09 -4.21 -23.28
N ASN A 108 11.56 -4.82 -24.31
CA ASN A 108 11.10 -4.17 -25.53
C ASN A 108 9.57 -4.03 -25.50
N ALA A 109 8.97 -3.57 -26.59
CA ALA A 109 7.52 -3.40 -26.68
C ALA A 109 6.70 -4.67 -26.39
N PRO A 110 7.09 -5.89 -26.85
CA PRO A 110 6.35 -7.12 -26.55
C PRO A 110 6.35 -7.48 -25.06
N GLU A 111 7.51 -7.37 -24.39
CA GLU A 111 7.63 -7.67 -22.95
C GLU A 111 6.84 -6.66 -22.12
N THR A 112 6.92 -5.37 -22.47
CA THR A 112 6.14 -4.31 -21.84
C THR A 112 4.65 -4.54 -22.02
N PHE A 113 4.19 -4.91 -23.20
CA PHE A 113 2.79 -5.27 -23.46
C PHE A 113 2.34 -6.46 -22.59
N ALA A 114 3.14 -7.54 -22.56
CA ALA A 114 2.84 -8.71 -21.75
C ALA A 114 2.73 -8.35 -20.25
N LEU A 115 3.61 -7.48 -19.76
CA LEU A 115 3.60 -6.98 -18.39
C LEU A 115 2.33 -6.16 -18.09
N MET A 116 1.88 -5.32 -19.02
CA MET A 116 0.62 -4.59 -18.88
C MET A 116 -0.60 -5.52 -18.85
N VAL A 117 -0.63 -6.55 -19.71
CA VAL A 117 -1.68 -7.58 -19.69
C VAL A 117 -1.68 -8.31 -18.35
N MET A 118 -0.51 -8.68 -17.83
CA MET A 118 -0.38 -9.29 -16.51
C MET A 118 -0.90 -8.37 -15.40
N ALA A 119 -0.58 -7.07 -15.45
CA ALA A 119 -1.07 -6.09 -14.48
C ALA A 119 -2.61 -6.03 -14.49
N PHE A 120 -3.23 -5.91 -15.67
CA PHE A 120 -4.69 -5.93 -15.79
C PHE A 120 -5.31 -7.24 -15.30
N ALA A 121 -4.72 -8.38 -15.64
CA ALA A 121 -5.18 -9.69 -15.15
C ALA A 121 -5.10 -9.78 -13.62
N THR A 122 -4.05 -9.22 -13.01
CA THR A 122 -3.89 -9.14 -11.56
C THR A 122 -4.99 -8.24 -10.94
N PHE A 123 -5.28 -7.09 -11.53
CA PHE A 123 -6.39 -6.24 -11.09
C PHE A 123 -7.73 -6.97 -11.14
N VAL A 124 -8.01 -7.71 -12.21
CA VAL A 124 -9.24 -8.50 -12.32
C VAL A 124 -9.30 -9.59 -11.24
N GLY A 125 -8.18 -10.30 -11.03
CA GLY A 125 -8.10 -11.38 -10.03
C GLY A 125 -8.24 -10.90 -8.57
N LEU A 126 -7.87 -9.65 -8.29
CA LEU A 126 -7.92 -9.06 -6.94
C LEU A 126 -9.16 -8.17 -6.73
N GLY A 127 -9.96 -7.93 -7.75
CA GLY A 127 -11.12 -7.02 -7.71
C GLY A 127 -12.33 -7.51 -6.93
N GLY A 128 -12.20 -8.63 -6.18
CA GLY A 128 -13.26 -9.20 -5.35
C GLY A 128 -14.19 -10.14 -6.12
N ASP A 129 -15.37 -10.43 -5.53
CA ASP A 129 -16.29 -11.44 -6.04
C ASP A 129 -17.05 -11.01 -7.32
N ASP A 130 -17.03 -9.71 -7.66
CA ASP A 130 -17.75 -9.16 -8.81
C ASP A 130 -16.80 -8.83 -9.98
N VAL A 131 -16.33 -9.87 -10.64
CA VAL A 131 -15.42 -9.76 -11.80
C VAL A 131 -15.96 -8.82 -12.90
N PRO A 132 -17.27 -8.85 -13.29
CA PRO A 132 -17.81 -7.92 -14.27
C PRO A 132 -17.67 -6.45 -13.88
N LYS A 133 -17.89 -6.08 -12.61
CA LYS A 133 -17.71 -4.70 -12.14
C LYS A 133 -16.26 -4.27 -12.21
N THR A 134 -15.34 -5.16 -11.85
CA THR A 134 -13.89 -4.88 -11.94
C THR A 134 -13.47 -4.64 -13.39
N ILE A 135 -13.89 -5.48 -14.32
CA ILE A 135 -13.60 -5.29 -15.75
C ILE A 135 -14.20 -3.98 -16.25
N PHE A 136 -15.46 -3.69 -15.89
CA PHE A 136 -16.12 -2.46 -16.30
C PHE A 136 -15.39 -1.21 -15.76
N SER A 137 -14.92 -1.24 -14.51
CA SER A 137 -14.11 -0.15 -13.92
C SER A 137 -12.79 0.05 -14.66
N ILE A 138 -12.11 -1.04 -15.05
CA ILE A 138 -10.89 -0.99 -15.86
C ILE A 138 -11.17 -0.35 -17.22
N LEU A 139 -12.26 -0.76 -17.89
CA LEU A 139 -12.65 -0.21 -19.20
C LEU A 139 -12.99 1.28 -19.12
N ILE A 140 -13.65 1.73 -18.04
CA ILE A 140 -13.88 3.16 -17.79
C ILE A 140 -12.54 3.88 -17.65
N GLY A 141 -11.60 3.36 -16.84
CA GLY A 141 -10.27 3.96 -16.67
C GLY A 141 -9.51 4.06 -17.99
N LEU A 142 -9.53 3.00 -18.81
CA LEU A 142 -8.95 3.00 -20.15
C LEU A 142 -9.61 4.04 -21.06
N ALA A 143 -10.94 4.14 -21.06
CA ALA A 143 -11.66 5.13 -21.84
C ALA A 143 -11.29 6.55 -21.43
N LEU A 144 -11.22 6.83 -20.12
CA LEU A 144 -10.79 8.13 -19.61
C LEU A 144 -9.35 8.47 -20.00
N SER A 145 -8.45 7.49 -20.04
CA SER A 145 -7.04 7.69 -20.45
C SER A 145 -6.87 8.01 -21.94
N THR A 146 -7.88 7.74 -22.78
CA THR A 146 -7.84 8.07 -24.22
C THR A 146 -8.29 9.50 -24.53
N ILE A 147 -8.81 10.24 -23.56
CA ILE A 147 -9.20 11.65 -23.72
C ILE A 147 -7.94 12.51 -23.85
N GLY A 148 -7.90 13.37 -24.87
CA GLY A 148 -6.79 14.30 -25.09
C GLY A 148 -6.18 14.22 -26.48
N LEU A 149 -4.96 14.72 -26.63
CA LEU A 149 -4.21 14.63 -27.86
C LEU A 149 -3.51 13.26 -27.97
N ASP A 150 -3.64 12.64 -29.11
CA ASP A 150 -2.84 11.46 -29.47
C ASP A 150 -1.38 11.88 -29.62
N LEU A 151 -0.51 11.30 -28.81
CA LEU A 151 0.93 11.62 -28.80
C LEU A 151 1.66 11.27 -30.11
N ILE A 152 1.11 10.35 -30.91
CA ILE A 152 1.73 9.90 -32.17
C ILE A 152 1.21 10.75 -33.34
N THR A 153 -0.10 10.92 -33.43
CA THR A 153 -0.73 11.58 -34.59
C THR A 153 -1.07 13.06 -34.35
N GLY A 154 -0.98 13.55 -33.11
CA GLY A 154 -1.39 14.91 -32.73
C GLY A 154 -2.89 15.19 -32.86
N LYS A 155 -3.71 14.17 -33.17
CA LYS A 155 -5.15 14.35 -33.34
C LYS A 155 -5.88 14.35 -31.99
N PRO A 156 -6.87 15.24 -31.82
CA PRO A 156 -7.69 15.25 -30.62
C PRO A 156 -8.61 14.01 -30.58
N ARG A 157 -8.65 13.34 -29.41
CA ARG A 157 -9.52 12.18 -29.13
C ARG A 157 -10.52 12.55 -28.04
N LEU A 158 -11.77 12.22 -28.25
CA LEU A 158 -12.87 12.33 -27.28
C LEU A 158 -12.93 13.71 -26.58
N ILE A 159 -12.76 14.79 -27.38
CA ILE A 159 -12.93 16.15 -26.87
C ILE A 159 -14.43 16.47 -26.83
N PHE A 160 -15.00 16.36 -25.64
CA PHE A 160 -16.41 16.62 -25.42
C PHE A 160 -16.70 18.14 -25.41
N PHE A 161 -17.80 18.53 -26.00
CA PHE A 161 -18.33 19.91 -26.02
C PHE A 161 -17.33 20.98 -26.50
N ASN A 162 -16.33 20.61 -27.28
CA ASN A 162 -15.26 21.52 -27.72
C ASN A 162 -14.57 22.29 -26.58
N ILE A 163 -14.47 21.71 -25.40
CA ILE A 163 -13.79 22.32 -24.25
C ILE A 163 -12.28 22.16 -24.44
N PRO A 164 -11.50 23.26 -24.61
CA PRO A 164 -10.06 23.18 -24.85
C PRO A 164 -9.27 22.48 -23.74
N GLY A 165 -9.78 22.52 -22.50
CA GLY A 165 -9.15 21.86 -21.35
C GLY A 165 -9.00 20.35 -21.54
N PHE A 166 -9.87 19.68 -22.28
CA PHE A 166 -9.76 18.26 -22.58
C PHE A 166 -8.63 17.91 -23.58
N LEU A 167 -8.01 18.88 -24.25
CA LEU A 167 -6.85 18.63 -25.11
C LEU A 167 -5.64 18.11 -24.29
N HIS A 168 -5.53 18.49 -23.04
CA HIS A 168 -4.47 18.01 -22.13
C HIS A 168 -4.80 16.66 -21.46
N GLY A 169 -5.94 16.06 -21.80
CA GLY A 169 -6.44 14.85 -21.17
C GLY A 169 -6.99 15.09 -19.76
N ILE A 170 -7.34 14.01 -19.09
CA ILE A 170 -7.74 14.03 -17.67
C ILE A 170 -6.49 13.75 -16.83
N ASN A 171 -6.13 14.67 -15.96
CA ASN A 171 -5.00 14.48 -15.07
C ASN A 171 -5.34 13.37 -14.05
N PHE A 172 -4.54 12.31 -14.06
CA PHE A 172 -4.71 11.15 -13.18
C PHE A 172 -4.77 11.53 -11.69
N LEU A 173 -3.94 12.50 -11.25
CA LEU A 173 -3.94 12.90 -9.84
C LEU A 173 -5.23 13.60 -9.41
N VAL A 174 -5.81 14.44 -10.27
CA VAL A 174 -7.09 15.08 -9.99
C VAL A 174 -8.19 14.03 -9.83
N LEU A 175 -8.18 13.01 -10.72
CA LEU A 175 -9.10 11.90 -10.64
C LEU A 175 -8.88 11.08 -9.36
N ALA A 176 -7.63 10.77 -9.02
CA ALA A 176 -7.27 10.01 -7.82
C ALA A 176 -7.65 10.75 -6.53
N ILE A 177 -7.38 12.06 -6.43
CA ILE A 177 -7.80 12.89 -5.28
C ILE A 177 -9.33 12.92 -5.16
N GLY A 178 -10.04 13.05 -6.28
CA GLY A 178 -11.50 13.05 -6.30
C GLY A 178 -12.08 11.71 -5.82
N ILE A 179 -11.62 10.60 -6.35
CA ILE A 179 -12.15 9.27 -6.03
C ILE A 179 -11.72 8.84 -4.63
N TYR A 180 -10.42 8.89 -4.32
CA TYR A 180 -9.89 8.38 -3.06
C TYR A 180 -9.97 9.41 -1.92
N GLY A 181 -9.76 10.70 -2.18
CA GLY A 181 -9.86 11.73 -1.15
C GLY A 181 -11.31 12.08 -0.81
N ILE A 182 -12.03 12.64 -1.79
CA ILE A 182 -13.40 13.15 -1.56
C ILE A 182 -14.38 11.98 -1.45
N GLY A 183 -14.26 10.95 -2.29
CA GLY A 183 -15.15 9.78 -2.28
C GLY A 183 -15.12 9.05 -0.94
N GLU A 184 -13.94 8.79 -0.39
CA GLU A 184 -13.78 8.13 0.91
C GLU A 184 -14.32 9.00 2.07
N MET A 185 -14.09 10.33 1.99
CA MET A 185 -14.64 11.24 2.98
C MET A 185 -16.18 11.18 3.02
N LEU A 186 -16.82 11.19 1.86
CA LEU A 186 -18.28 11.09 1.75
C LEU A 186 -18.79 9.74 2.25
N TRP A 187 -18.12 8.66 1.90
CA TRP A 187 -18.47 7.31 2.36
C TRP A 187 -18.33 7.16 3.88
N THR A 188 -17.23 7.66 4.44
CA THR A 188 -17.00 7.67 5.90
C THR A 188 -18.08 8.46 6.65
N LEU A 189 -18.53 9.60 6.10
CA LEU A 189 -19.62 10.39 6.71
C LEU A 189 -20.96 9.64 6.68
N GLU A 190 -21.22 8.82 5.66
CA GLU A 190 -22.43 8.02 5.55
C GLU A 190 -22.41 6.84 6.54
N GLU A 191 -21.26 6.17 6.70
CA GLU A 191 -21.13 4.96 7.50
C GLU A 191 -21.06 5.22 9.03
N THR A 192 -20.62 6.41 9.44
CA THR A 192 -20.38 6.75 10.88
C THR A 192 -21.69 6.99 11.66
N LYS A 193 -22.71 6.19 11.46
CA LYS A 193 -24.01 6.28 12.19
C LYS A 193 -24.09 5.40 13.44
N GLY A 194 -23.04 4.65 13.78
CA GLY A 194 -23.02 3.69 14.91
C GLY A 194 -22.28 4.20 16.15
N LYS A 195 -22.72 3.75 17.33
CA LYS A 195 -21.96 3.96 18.58
C LYS A 195 -20.71 3.09 18.57
N VAL A 196 -19.55 3.70 18.36
CA VAL A 196 -18.25 3.01 18.41
C VAL A 196 -17.88 2.78 19.88
N GLN A 197 -17.80 1.53 20.32
CA GLN A 197 -17.31 1.20 21.65
C GLN A 197 -15.78 1.18 21.63
N MET A 198 -15.16 2.17 22.25
CA MET A 198 -13.70 2.22 22.43
C MET A 198 -13.27 1.29 23.57
N SER A 199 -12.25 0.45 23.32
CA SER A 199 -11.57 -0.27 24.42
C SER A 199 -10.78 0.73 25.26
N LYS A 200 -10.82 0.56 26.60
CA LYS A 200 -10.01 1.39 27.48
C LYS A 200 -8.53 1.07 27.30
N LEU A 201 -7.74 2.08 26.96
CA LEU A 201 -6.29 1.96 26.91
C LEU A 201 -5.74 2.31 28.30
N SER A 202 -5.18 1.32 28.99
CA SER A 202 -4.32 1.59 30.14
C SER A 202 -2.87 1.36 29.73
N VAL A 203 -2.05 2.41 29.78
CA VAL A 203 -0.61 2.27 29.46
C VAL A 203 0.07 1.67 30.68
N ASN A 204 0.43 0.39 30.59
CA ASN A 204 1.14 -0.33 31.64
C ASN A 204 2.46 -0.89 31.09
N MET A 205 3.59 -0.38 31.58
CA MET A 205 4.92 -0.83 31.14
C MET A 205 5.17 -2.33 31.38
N LYS A 206 4.49 -2.94 32.38
CA LYS A 206 4.57 -4.40 32.59
C LYS A 206 3.90 -5.19 31.45
N GLU A 207 2.84 -4.63 30.84
CA GLU A 207 2.19 -5.24 29.68
C GLU A 207 3.07 -5.12 28.44
N VAL A 208 3.74 -3.99 28.24
CA VAL A 208 4.73 -3.81 27.18
C VAL A 208 5.86 -4.85 27.31
N GLY A 209 6.41 -5.04 28.52
CA GLY A 209 7.43 -6.06 28.76
C GLY A 209 6.94 -7.49 28.49
N ARG A 210 5.68 -7.82 28.86
CA ARG A 210 5.04 -9.10 28.51
C ARG A 210 4.85 -9.27 27.01
N ALA A 211 4.47 -8.20 26.32
CA ALA A 211 4.32 -8.19 24.86
C ALA A 211 5.64 -8.55 24.17
N PHE A 212 6.76 -7.93 24.56
CA PHE A 212 8.07 -8.27 24.02
C PHE A 212 8.47 -9.74 24.32
N GLY A 213 8.11 -10.28 25.49
CA GLY A 213 8.30 -11.70 25.80
C GLY A 213 7.49 -12.64 24.88
N ALA A 214 6.25 -12.26 24.55
CA ALA A 214 5.40 -13.03 23.67
C ALA A 214 5.88 -12.99 22.21
N LEU A 215 6.53 -11.88 21.77
CA LEU A 215 7.06 -11.69 20.41
C LEU A 215 8.14 -12.71 20.03
N LYS A 216 8.91 -13.23 20.99
CA LYS A 216 9.87 -14.31 20.72
C LYS A 216 9.21 -15.54 20.10
N LYS A 217 7.93 -15.78 20.37
CA LYS A 217 7.15 -16.88 19.80
C LYS A 217 6.56 -16.55 18.42
N THR A 218 6.70 -15.31 17.95
CA THR A 218 6.13 -14.84 16.67
C THR A 218 7.16 -14.71 15.54
N ILE A 219 8.39 -15.18 15.74
CA ILE A 219 9.48 -15.07 14.74
C ILE A 219 9.05 -15.70 13.40
N MET A 220 8.37 -16.84 13.43
CA MET A 220 7.84 -17.47 12.22
C MET A 220 6.83 -16.55 11.51
N ALA A 221 5.92 -15.92 12.26
CA ALA A 221 4.96 -14.97 11.73
C ALA A 221 5.65 -13.73 11.11
N MET A 222 6.71 -13.23 11.75
CA MET A 222 7.53 -12.12 11.24
C MET A 222 8.18 -12.48 9.91
N ASN A 223 8.80 -13.66 9.82
CA ASN A 223 9.45 -14.11 8.59
C ASN A 223 8.43 -14.31 7.46
N ILE A 224 7.34 -15.04 7.73
CA ILE A 224 6.27 -15.25 6.74
C ILE A 224 5.75 -13.90 6.26
N GLY A 225 5.39 -12.99 7.18
CA GLY A 225 4.87 -11.68 6.83
C GLY A 225 5.84 -10.86 6.00
N SER A 226 7.10 -10.78 6.42
CA SER A 226 8.11 -9.95 5.77
C SER A 226 8.41 -10.42 4.33
N PHE A 227 8.72 -11.69 4.14
CA PHE A 227 9.04 -12.21 2.80
C PHE A 227 7.82 -12.27 1.90
N LEU A 228 6.73 -12.85 2.38
CA LEU A 228 5.49 -12.92 1.60
C LEU A 228 5.00 -11.52 1.22
N GLY A 229 5.00 -10.59 2.18
CA GLY A 229 4.60 -9.22 1.95
C GLY A 229 5.40 -8.56 0.84
N PHE A 230 6.72 -8.66 0.89
CA PHE A 230 7.60 -8.08 -0.12
C PHE A 230 7.31 -8.64 -1.52
N PHE A 231 7.28 -9.97 -1.67
CA PHE A 231 7.08 -10.59 -2.97
C PHE A 231 5.67 -10.40 -3.53
N VAL A 232 4.65 -10.41 -2.69
CA VAL A 232 3.29 -10.05 -3.12
C VAL A 232 3.21 -8.57 -3.50
N GLY A 233 3.88 -7.69 -2.75
CA GLY A 233 3.95 -6.27 -3.04
C GLY A 233 4.57 -5.94 -4.41
N ILE A 234 5.57 -6.72 -4.86
CA ILE A 234 6.19 -6.56 -6.19
C ILE A 234 5.19 -6.85 -7.33
N LEU A 235 4.20 -7.69 -7.10
CA LEU A 235 3.22 -8.00 -8.14
C LEU A 235 2.39 -6.76 -8.46
N PRO A 236 2.29 -6.37 -9.74
CA PRO A 236 1.49 -5.22 -10.13
C PRO A 236 0.06 -5.31 -9.58
N ALA A 237 -0.41 -4.23 -9.01
CA ALA A 237 -1.77 -4.11 -8.46
C ALA A 237 -2.10 -4.96 -7.22
N ALA A 238 -1.27 -5.89 -6.80
CA ALA A 238 -1.56 -6.76 -5.65
C ALA A 238 -1.69 -5.95 -4.35
N GLY A 239 -0.73 -5.10 -4.07
CA GLY A 239 -0.74 -4.24 -2.89
C GLY A 239 -0.67 -4.99 -1.55
N ALA A 240 -0.92 -4.27 -0.49
CA ALA A 240 -0.72 -4.78 0.87
C ALA A 240 -1.92 -5.55 1.44
N THR A 241 -3.13 -5.38 0.90
CA THR A 241 -4.34 -6.05 1.42
C THR A 241 -4.28 -7.58 1.26
N PRO A 242 -4.08 -8.13 0.05
CA PRO A 242 -3.94 -9.58 -0.10
C PRO A 242 -2.71 -10.12 0.62
N ALA A 243 -1.59 -9.39 0.63
CA ALA A 243 -0.40 -9.79 1.36
C ALA A 243 -0.68 -10.00 2.87
N SER A 244 -1.39 -9.07 3.48
CA SER A 244 -1.81 -9.12 4.88
C SER A 244 -2.69 -10.34 5.19
N LEU A 245 -3.74 -10.56 4.38
CA LEU A 245 -4.66 -11.68 4.54
C LEU A 245 -3.99 -13.04 4.31
N MET A 246 -3.16 -13.14 3.26
CA MET A 246 -2.40 -14.36 2.96
C MET A 246 -1.42 -14.70 4.09
N SER A 247 -0.69 -13.70 4.60
CA SER A 247 0.25 -13.88 5.69
C SER A 247 -0.44 -14.39 6.95
N TYR A 248 -1.59 -13.83 7.31
CA TYR A 248 -2.42 -14.33 8.39
C TYR A 248 -2.82 -15.78 8.17
N GLY A 249 -3.37 -16.09 7.00
CA GLY A 249 -3.84 -17.44 6.65
C GLY A 249 -2.73 -18.49 6.71
N ILE A 250 -1.58 -18.22 6.10
CA ILE A 250 -0.42 -19.12 6.10
C ILE A 250 0.14 -19.30 7.51
N THR A 251 0.28 -18.21 8.27
CA THR A 251 0.74 -18.29 9.66
C THR A 251 -0.18 -19.14 10.52
N LYS A 252 -1.50 -18.97 10.36
CA LYS A 252 -2.50 -19.80 11.02
C LYS A 252 -2.35 -21.27 10.66
N GLN A 253 -2.21 -21.61 9.38
CA GLN A 253 -2.08 -22.99 8.90
C GLN A 253 -0.82 -23.68 9.42
N LEU A 254 0.29 -22.97 9.48
CA LEU A 254 1.58 -23.49 9.94
C LEU A 254 1.74 -23.48 11.46
N SER A 255 0.84 -22.80 12.18
CA SER A 255 0.89 -22.72 13.63
C SER A 255 0.42 -24.04 14.28
N LYS A 256 1.15 -24.50 15.31
CA LYS A 256 0.71 -25.63 16.14
C LYS A 256 -0.63 -25.36 16.84
N ASN A 257 -0.94 -24.08 17.10
CA ASN A 257 -2.14 -23.61 17.79
C ASN A 257 -3.11 -22.93 16.81
N SER A 258 -3.30 -23.47 15.61
CA SER A 258 -4.13 -22.87 14.57
C SER A 258 -5.57 -22.56 14.99
N LYS A 259 -6.12 -23.33 15.94
CA LYS A 259 -7.49 -23.15 16.49
C LYS A 259 -7.64 -21.91 17.37
N GLU A 260 -6.54 -21.37 17.90
CA GLU A 260 -6.56 -20.17 18.75
C GLU A 260 -6.61 -18.87 17.93
N PHE A 261 -6.28 -18.93 16.64
CA PHE A 261 -6.35 -17.76 15.75
C PHE A 261 -7.80 -17.27 15.60
N GLY A 262 -7.96 -15.97 15.75
CA GLY A 262 -9.26 -15.30 15.86
C GLY A 262 -9.72 -15.09 17.29
N SER A 263 -8.99 -15.61 18.29
CA SER A 263 -9.32 -15.44 19.71
C SER A 263 -8.37 -14.49 20.46
N GLY A 264 -7.40 -13.87 19.78
CA GLY A 264 -6.44 -12.96 20.38
C GLY A 264 -5.04 -13.56 20.51
N VAL A 265 -4.45 -14.00 19.41
CA VAL A 265 -3.08 -14.53 19.33
C VAL A 265 -2.15 -13.45 18.81
N PRO A 266 -1.04 -13.09 19.51
CA PRO A 266 -0.11 -12.07 19.02
C PRO A 266 0.45 -12.35 17.63
N ALA A 267 0.68 -13.63 17.27
CA ALA A 267 1.13 -14.01 15.91
C ALA A 267 0.11 -13.63 14.83
N GLY A 268 -1.19 -13.64 15.14
CA GLY A 268 -2.26 -13.23 14.23
C GLY A 268 -2.34 -11.71 14.04
N VAL A 269 -1.63 -10.93 14.86
CA VAL A 269 -1.43 -9.48 14.66
C VAL A 269 -0.11 -9.23 13.94
N VAL A 270 0.97 -9.90 14.36
CA VAL A 270 2.32 -9.70 13.82
C VAL A 270 2.41 -10.05 12.34
N ALA A 271 1.84 -11.20 11.92
CA ALA A 271 1.95 -11.66 10.54
C ALA A 271 1.36 -10.66 9.52
N PRO A 272 0.09 -10.22 9.67
CA PRO A 272 -0.48 -9.24 8.74
C PRO A 272 0.20 -7.88 8.80
N GLU A 273 0.69 -7.44 9.98
CA GLU A 273 1.38 -6.15 10.10
C GLU A 273 2.79 -6.18 9.47
N CYS A 274 3.54 -7.29 9.61
CA CYS A 274 4.76 -7.48 8.84
C CYS A 274 4.48 -7.44 7.34
N ALA A 275 3.42 -8.13 6.89
CA ALA A 275 3.13 -8.27 5.48
C ALA A 275 2.65 -6.97 4.84
N ASN A 276 1.79 -6.19 5.51
CA ASN A 276 1.29 -4.94 4.94
C ASN A 276 2.42 -3.89 4.80
N ASN A 277 3.28 -3.75 5.81
CA ASN A 277 4.44 -2.86 5.76
C ASN A 277 5.48 -3.33 4.74
N SER A 278 5.74 -4.63 4.68
CA SER A 278 6.67 -5.19 3.70
C SER A 278 6.14 -5.04 2.26
N ALA A 279 4.85 -5.24 2.04
CA ALA A 279 4.23 -5.06 0.73
C ALA A 279 4.20 -3.59 0.28
N SER A 280 4.14 -2.63 1.21
CA SER A 280 4.22 -1.22 0.86
C SER A 280 5.57 -0.87 0.23
N THR A 281 6.67 -1.37 0.79
CA THR A 281 8.00 -1.26 0.18
C THR A 281 8.07 -2.03 -1.12
N GLY A 282 7.63 -3.29 -1.13
CA GLY A 282 7.63 -4.15 -2.32
C GLY A 282 6.90 -3.48 -3.50
N SER A 283 5.79 -2.78 -3.25
CA SER A 283 5.02 -2.12 -4.30
C SER A 283 5.69 -0.88 -4.92
N MET A 284 6.67 -0.29 -4.24
CA MET A 284 7.47 0.80 -4.82
C MET A 284 8.53 0.27 -5.81
N LEU A 285 8.92 -0.99 -5.70
CA LEU A 285 9.96 -1.57 -6.54
C LEU A 285 9.58 -1.55 -8.03
N PRO A 286 8.45 -2.14 -8.47
CA PRO A 286 8.03 -2.06 -9.87
C PRO A 286 7.67 -0.63 -10.29
N MET A 287 7.21 0.23 -9.37
CA MET A 287 6.96 1.64 -9.67
C MET A 287 8.24 2.36 -10.11
N LEU A 288 9.34 2.17 -9.40
CA LEU A 288 10.61 2.83 -9.72
C LEU A 288 11.33 2.17 -10.89
N THR A 289 11.30 0.83 -11.00
CA THR A 289 12.09 0.08 -11.97
C THR A 289 11.40 -0.12 -13.32
N LEU A 290 10.07 -0.22 -13.33
CA LEU A 290 9.27 -0.54 -14.51
C LEU A 290 8.27 0.59 -14.86
N GLY A 291 8.08 1.58 -13.98
CA GLY A 291 7.02 2.58 -14.13
C GLY A 291 5.61 2.01 -13.95
N ILE A 292 5.48 0.87 -13.26
CA ILE A 292 4.20 0.19 -13.04
C ILE A 292 3.89 0.16 -11.55
N PRO A 293 2.76 0.73 -11.10
CA PRO A 293 2.44 0.75 -9.69
C PRO A 293 2.07 -0.64 -9.16
N GLY A 294 2.66 -1.02 -8.01
CA GLY A 294 2.31 -2.26 -7.31
C GLY A 294 1.07 -2.13 -6.41
N SER A 295 0.58 -0.91 -6.19
CA SER A 295 -0.58 -0.64 -5.32
C SER A 295 -1.27 0.67 -5.72
N PRO A 296 -2.53 0.92 -5.28
CA PRO A 296 -3.18 2.21 -5.51
C PRO A 296 -2.39 3.40 -4.95
N THR A 297 -1.73 3.25 -3.81
CA THR A 297 -0.90 4.32 -3.22
C THR A 297 0.32 4.62 -4.10
N THR A 298 1.01 3.59 -4.60
CA THR A 298 2.15 3.79 -5.50
C THR A 298 1.72 4.33 -6.86
N ALA A 299 0.47 4.12 -7.30
CA ALA A 299 -0.07 4.77 -8.49
C ALA A 299 -0.15 6.29 -8.32
N ILE A 300 -0.57 6.76 -7.14
CA ILE A 300 -0.58 8.19 -6.82
C ILE A 300 0.84 8.76 -6.72
N LEU A 301 1.76 8.03 -6.09
CA LEU A 301 3.17 8.42 -6.03
C LEU A 301 3.79 8.54 -7.42
N LEU A 302 3.51 7.58 -8.30
CA LEU A 302 3.95 7.58 -9.69
C LEU A 302 3.43 8.80 -10.44
N GLY A 303 2.15 9.15 -10.26
CA GLY A 303 1.58 10.36 -10.80
C GLY A 303 2.28 11.64 -10.30
N GLY A 304 2.64 11.67 -9.01
CA GLY A 304 3.44 12.75 -8.41
C GLY A 304 4.83 12.87 -9.06
N MET A 305 5.52 11.76 -9.25
CA MET A 305 6.82 11.73 -9.91
C MET A 305 6.76 12.34 -11.32
N ILE A 306 5.76 11.97 -12.11
CA ILE A 306 5.55 12.51 -13.45
C ILE A 306 5.34 14.03 -13.40
N LEU A 307 4.56 14.54 -12.45
CA LEU A 307 4.33 15.98 -12.28
C LEU A 307 5.58 16.75 -11.82
N TRP A 308 6.49 16.11 -11.10
CA TRP A 308 7.79 16.69 -10.73
C TRP A 308 8.81 16.60 -11.88
N GLY A 309 8.40 16.11 -13.07
CA GLY A 309 9.26 15.97 -14.24
C GLY A 309 10.16 14.74 -14.24
N LEU A 310 9.94 13.81 -13.31
CA LEU A 310 10.68 12.55 -13.24
C LEU A 310 10.02 11.50 -14.14
N THR A 311 10.83 10.70 -14.83
CA THR A 311 10.36 9.59 -15.64
C THR A 311 10.56 8.27 -14.90
N PRO A 312 9.51 7.69 -14.28
CA PRO A 312 9.61 6.38 -13.63
C PRO A 312 9.98 5.30 -14.64
N GLY A 313 10.84 4.39 -14.21
CA GLY A 313 11.31 3.30 -15.06
C GLY A 313 12.80 3.01 -14.86
N PRO A 314 13.37 2.07 -15.64
CA PRO A 314 14.71 1.57 -15.38
C PRO A 314 15.81 2.64 -15.54
N LEU A 315 15.60 3.64 -16.40
CA LEU A 315 16.54 4.75 -16.57
C LEU A 315 16.60 5.69 -15.37
N LEU A 316 15.60 5.69 -14.49
CA LEU A 316 15.57 6.54 -13.30
C LEU A 316 16.81 6.28 -12.40
N PHE A 317 17.26 5.03 -12.32
CA PHE A 317 18.41 4.63 -11.50
C PHE A 317 19.73 5.23 -11.99
N THR A 318 19.84 5.55 -13.28
CA THR A 318 21.03 6.11 -13.90
C THR A 318 20.93 7.63 -14.10
N GLN A 319 19.74 8.15 -14.38
CA GLN A 319 19.52 9.57 -14.62
C GLN A 319 19.34 10.37 -13.34
N GLU A 320 18.68 9.78 -12.33
CA GLU A 320 18.34 10.43 -11.05
C GLU A 320 18.77 9.57 -9.84
N PRO A 321 20.06 9.21 -9.74
CA PRO A 321 20.54 8.31 -8.67
C PRO A 321 20.33 8.91 -7.27
N GLU A 322 20.50 10.23 -7.10
CA GLU A 322 20.29 10.91 -5.83
C GLU A 322 18.83 10.79 -5.35
N PHE A 323 17.88 10.87 -6.27
CA PHE A 323 16.46 10.69 -5.95
C PHE A 323 16.19 9.27 -5.50
N VAL A 324 16.65 8.27 -6.25
CA VAL A 324 16.39 6.84 -5.96
C VAL A 324 17.06 6.43 -4.65
N TRP A 325 18.36 6.71 -4.48
CA TRP A 325 19.08 6.33 -3.28
C TRP A 325 18.69 7.17 -2.07
N GLY A 326 18.30 8.42 -2.27
CA GLY A 326 17.71 9.27 -1.24
C GLY A 326 16.40 8.69 -0.70
N LEU A 327 15.52 8.23 -1.59
CA LEU A 327 14.29 7.53 -1.19
C LEU A 327 14.64 6.23 -0.44
N ILE A 328 15.45 5.35 -1.03
CA ILE A 328 15.84 4.06 -0.39
C ILE A 328 16.44 4.31 1.00
N GLY A 329 17.39 5.23 1.10
CA GLY A 329 18.02 5.59 2.37
C GLY A 329 17.06 6.12 3.42
N SER A 330 16.03 6.84 3.00
CA SER A 330 15.01 7.40 3.91
C SER A 330 14.05 6.36 4.49
N LEU A 331 13.97 5.17 3.88
CA LEU A 331 13.11 4.09 4.35
C LEU A 331 13.73 3.29 5.51
N TYR A 332 15.06 3.41 5.75
CA TYR A 332 15.76 2.86 6.91
C TYR A 332 15.51 3.70 8.16
#